data_d3ffa9173079bd2f02b5f293ea63a8a9
#
_entry.id   d3ffa9173079bd2f02b5f293ea63a8a9
#
_cell.length_a   1.000
_cell.length_b   1.000
_cell.length_c   1.000
_cell.angle_alpha   90.00
_cell.angle_beta   90.00
_cell.angle_gamma   90.00
#
_symmetry.space_group_name_H-M   'P 1'
#
loop_
_entity.id
_entity.type
_entity.pdbx_description
1 polymer ?
#
loop_
_entity_poly.entity_id
_entity_poly.type
_entity_poly.pdbx_seq_one_letter_code
_entity_poly.pdbx_strand_id
1 'polypeptide(L)'
;MKHVLALIACVWAGVLSAGVINYQADDATIFPNPERGFTDQLGGEKALSDNNNHVVKSEEDWYWSQWDSHYGERKNQSIVMLMYYLKNYRTKDLSDKLLQGFNEDMQILRNHGFKCVLRFAYDWNSGNDASLTWVQRHATQLKPYLAANADVIYVMEAGFVGQWGEWYYSSNFGNETQKMNNNRKAVLTAVLDACPADRFVLTRYPLIKIGYMGDENTLTPAQAHDGSVRARIGHHNDAFLAEWGNDGTYGRDGDGPDDDPVLRRYVSTETLYVPNGGETNVENSSRASIVAQHDTTIAELSRFHWSFCGSEYAQAVTNKWRNNGTFAEMEKRLGYRFQLKQGTYPAQASKGGTMPIQITLVNKGFAPMYNYRPVYLVLKNAQHTYSVQLQTDPRQWTAEAGTITINESPALPATMAEGTYHLYLHLPDAYESLASDPRYSVRFANQNVWDQNTGMNDLGTTVEVVAGGQTIVNTQQTELKPQKQFRDGRVMIIRGDKTYSVLGVE
;
A
#
# COMPACT_ATOMS: atom_id res chain seq x y z
N MET A 1 50.16 18.86 -62.06
CA MET A 1 49.34 19.33 -60.91
C MET A 1 48.10 18.47 -60.82
N LYS A 2 48.11 17.53 -59.91
CA LYS A 2 46.97 16.63 -59.68
C LYS A 2 46.24 17.16 -58.48
N HIS A 3 44.98 17.59 -58.67
CA HIS A 3 44.07 17.96 -57.56
C HIS A 3 43.38 16.70 -56.96
N VAL A 4 43.72 16.44 -55.73
CA VAL A 4 42.98 15.43 -54.92
C VAL A 4 41.76 16.13 -54.30
N LEU A 5 40.54 15.78 -54.74
CA LEU A 5 39.33 16.17 -54.07
C LEU A 5 39.15 15.22 -52.88
N ALA A 6 39.21 15.77 -51.66
CA ALA A 6 38.78 15.06 -50.44
C ALA A 6 37.26 15.23 -50.31
N LEU A 7 36.50 14.12 -50.46
CA LEU A 7 35.08 14.07 -50.09
C LEU A 7 34.97 14.02 -48.58
N ILE A 8 34.51 15.10 -47.95
CA ILE A 8 34.08 15.10 -46.56
C ILE A 8 32.65 14.53 -46.53
N ALA A 9 32.53 13.28 -46.10
CA ALA A 9 31.23 12.70 -45.79
C ALA A 9 30.74 13.28 -44.45
N CYS A 10 29.86 14.27 -44.50
CA CYS A 10 29.10 14.69 -43.32
C CYS A 10 28.11 13.58 -42.91
N VAL A 11 28.49 12.78 -41.92
CA VAL A 11 27.54 11.90 -41.24
C VAL A 11 26.62 12.79 -40.41
N TRP A 12 25.43 12.99 -40.90
CA TRP A 12 24.33 13.55 -40.08
C TRP A 12 23.95 12.53 -39.02
N ALA A 13 24.47 12.71 -37.79
CA ALA A 13 23.91 12.04 -36.63
C ALA A 13 22.55 12.69 -36.35
N GLY A 14 21.49 12.05 -36.78
CA GLY A 14 20.13 12.43 -36.40
C GLY A 14 20.02 12.35 -34.88
N VAL A 15 19.77 13.48 -34.24
CA VAL A 15 19.43 13.53 -32.81
C VAL A 15 18.05 12.91 -32.68
N LEU A 16 17.96 11.63 -32.28
CA LEU A 16 16.71 10.98 -31.93
C LEU A 16 16.19 11.64 -30.65
N SER A 17 15.14 12.43 -30.80
CA SER A 17 14.48 13.14 -29.72
C SER A 17 13.87 12.15 -28.71
N ALA A 18 14.02 12.42 -27.41
CA ALA A 18 13.29 11.71 -26.38
C ALA A 18 11.78 11.89 -26.59
N GLY A 19 11.04 10.78 -26.63
CA GLY A 19 9.58 10.80 -26.74
C GLY A 19 8.95 11.20 -25.41
N VAL A 20 8.00 12.15 -25.45
CA VAL A 20 7.16 12.50 -24.30
C VAL A 20 5.79 11.89 -24.48
N ILE A 21 5.36 11.08 -23.54
CA ILE A 21 4.04 10.45 -23.50
C ILE A 21 3.20 11.11 -22.39
N ASN A 22 2.00 11.57 -22.72
CA ASN A 22 1.02 12.03 -21.74
C ASN A 22 -0.04 10.95 -21.56
N TYR A 23 -0.30 10.56 -20.31
CA TYR A 23 -1.21 9.47 -19.99
C TYR A 23 -2.60 10.00 -19.68
N GLN A 24 -3.62 9.37 -20.28
CA GLN A 24 -5.01 9.69 -20.00
C GLN A 24 -5.45 9.03 -18.69
N ALA A 25 -6.00 9.82 -17.77
CA ALA A 25 -6.55 9.33 -16.52
C ALA A 25 -7.77 8.42 -16.73
N ASP A 26 -7.94 7.44 -15.84
CA ASP A 26 -9.16 6.67 -15.67
C ASP A 26 -9.72 6.90 -14.26
N ASP A 27 -10.52 7.95 -14.11
CA ASP A 27 -11.13 8.32 -12.83
C ASP A 27 -12.46 7.56 -12.58
N ALA A 28 -13.00 6.90 -13.61
CA ALA A 28 -14.31 6.25 -13.54
C ALA A 28 -14.24 4.79 -13.08
N THR A 29 -13.29 4.02 -13.59
CA THR A 29 -13.26 2.57 -13.39
C THR A 29 -12.90 2.20 -11.95
N ILE A 30 -13.71 1.33 -11.34
CA ILE A 30 -13.40 0.65 -10.09
C ILE A 30 -12.74 -0.69 -10.46
N PHE A 31 -11.63 -1.02 -9.81
CA PHE A 31 -10.90 -2.26 -10.03
C PHE A 31 -10.14 -2.67 -8.76
N PRO A 32 -9.94 -3.99 -8.55
CA PRO A 32 -9.13 -4.45 -7.44
C PRO A 32 -7.65 -4.08 -7.64
N ASN A 33 -6.98 -3.80 -6.54
CA ASN A 33 -5.52 -3.70 -6.44
C ASN A 33 -5.10 -4.37 -5.14
N PRO A 34 -3.94 -5.02 -5.07
CA PRO A 34 -3.53 -5.73 -3.86
C PRO A 34 -3.44 -4.81 -2.63
N GLU A 35 -3.76 -5.37 -1.45
CA GLU A 35 -3.55 -4.74 -0.14
C GLU A 35 -4.33 -3.44 0.09
N ARG A 36 -5.52 -3.31 -0.50
CA ARG A 36 -6.38 -2.13 -0.34
C ARG A 36 -7.85 -2.43 -0.61
N GLY A 37 -8.73 -1.56 -0.14
CA GLY A 37 -10.14 -1.57 -0.52
C GLY A 37 -11.08 -2.03 0.57
N PHE A 38 -12.30 -2.40 0.20
CA PHE A 38 -13.23 -2.98 1.14
C PHE A 38 -12.86 -4.42 1.51
N THR A 39 -13.23 -4.83 2.73
CA THR A 39 -13.08 -6.21 3.22
C THR A 39 -14.44 -6.75 3.62
N ASP A 40 -14.75 -7.98 3.22
CA ASP A 40 -15.76 -8.77 3.90
C ASP A 40 -15.08 -9.55 5.04
N GLN A 41 -15.86 -9.95 6.05
CA GLN A 41 -15.36 -10.73 7.18
C GLN A 41 -15.72 -12.19 7.02
N LEU A 42 -14.70 -13.06 7.04
CA LEU A 42 -14.87 -14.51 7.09
C LEU A 42 -14.55 -15.06 8.49
N GLY A 43 -15.17 -16.18 8.85
CA GLY A 43 -15.03 -16.85 10.15
C GLY A 43 -16.21 -16.63 11.09
N GLY A 44 -16.94 -15.54 10.95
CA GLY A 44 -18.14 -15.26 11.71
C GLY A 44 -17.99 -15.54 13.22
N GLU A 45 -19.08 -15.85 13.91
CA GLU A 45 -19.08 -16.17 15.34
C GLU A 45 -18.90 -17.69 15.59
N LYS A 46 -17.87 -18.30 14.95
CA LYS A 46 -17.62 -19.74 15.03
C LYS A 46 -16.38 -20.06 15.86
N ALA A 47 -16.54 -20.76 16.98
CA ALA A 47 -15.42 -21.26 17.75
C ALA A 47 -14.70 -22.40 16.98
N LEU A 48 -13.41 -22.23 16.74
CA LEU A 48 -12.59 -23.22 16.06
C LEU A 48 -12.30 -24.44 16.96
N SER A 49 -12.16 -25.60 16.33
CA SER A 49 -11.89 -26.89 16.97
C SER A 49 -11.28 -27.82 15.93
N ASP A 50 -10.87 -29.03 16.35
CA ASP A 50 -10.34 -30.04 15.43
C ASP A 50 -11.33 -30.51 14.34
N ASN A 51 -12.62 -30.34 14.57
CA ASN A 51 -13.68 -30.68 13.61
C ASN A 51 -14.19 -29.47 12.82
N ASN A 52 -13.80 -28.28 13.23
CA ASN A 52 -14.10 -27.01 12.57
C ASN A 52 -12.83 -26.15 12.64
N ASN A 53 -11.85 -26.45 11.81
CA ASN A 53 -10.50 -25.89 11.86
C ASN A 53 -10.18 -24.90 10.72
N HIS A 54 -11.20 -24.51 9.97
CA HIS A 54 -11.08 -23.59 8.85
C HIS A 54 -11.95 -22.34 9.03
N VAL A 55 -11.46 -21.23 8.52
CA VAL A 55 -12.20 -19.99 8.36
C VAL A 55 -12.60 -19.82 6.89
N VAL A 56 -11.64 -19.83 5.98
CA VAL A 56 -11.86 -19.59 4.55
C VAL A 56 -12.50 -20.81 3.88
N LYS A 57 -11.96 -22.00 4.08
CA LYS A 57 -12.46 -23.24 3.44
C LYS A 57 -13.90 -23.55 3.79
N SER A 58 -14.33 -23.26 5.01
CA SER A 58 -15.73 -23.48 5.42
C SER A 58 -16.74 -22.63 4.67
N GLU A 59 -16.29 -21.58 4.02
CA GLU A 59 -17.09 -20.62 3.27
C GLU A 59 -16.70 -20.51 1.79
N GLU A 60 -15.70 -21.31 1.34
CA GLU A 60 -15.13 -21.19 0.01
C GLU A 60 -16.18 -21.25 -1.10
N ASP A 61 -17.00 -22.30 -1.11
CA ASP A 61 -18.01 -22.49 -2.15
C ASP A 61 -19.06 -21.40 -2.13
N TRP A 62 -19.46 -20.94 -0.95
CA TRP A 62 -20.46 -19.89 -0.81
C TRP A 62 -19.89 -18.53 -1.15
N TYR A 63 -18.74 -18.16 -0.60
CA TYR A 63 -18.16 -16.84 -0.76
C TYR A 63 -17.81 -16.55 -2.23
N TRP A 64 -17.07 -17.45 -2.87
CA TRP A 64 -16.65 -17.22 -4.25
C TRP A 64 -17.73 -17.55 -5.28
N SER A 65 -18.67 -18.45 -4.99
CA SER A 65 -19.86 -18.64 -5.83
C SER A 65 -20.81 -17.44 -5.82
N GLN A 66 -20.79 -16.66 -4.74
CA GLN A 66 -21.58 -15.44 -4.57
C GLN A 66 -20.78 -14.16 -4.85
N TRP A 67 -19.64 -14.27 -5.52
CA TRP A 67 -18.69 -13.18 -5.76
C TRP A 67 -19.35 -11.86 -6.23
N ASP A 68 -20.33 -11.96 -7.13
CA ASP A 68 -21.08 -10.82 -7.65
C ASP A 68 -22.45 -10.63 -7.01
N SER A 69 -22.84 -11.46 -6.04
CA SER A 69 -24.24 -11.47 -5.55
C SER A 69 -24.49 -10.51 -4.41
N HIS A 70 -23.51 -10.29 -3.54
CA HIS A 70 -23.68 -9.36 -2.41
C HIS A 70 -23.37 -7.95 -2.87
N TYR A 71 -24.40 -7.19 -3.25
CA TYR A 71 -24.33 -5.83 -3.80
C TYR A 71 -23.53 -5.70 -5.13
N GLY A 72 -23.05 -6.79 -5.74
CA GLY A 72 -22.24 -6.76 -6.96
C GLY A 72 -20.84 -6.17 -6.81
N GLU A 73 -20.34 -6.05 -5.59
CA GLU A 73 -19.12 -5.29 -5.24
C GLU A 73 -17.89 -6.18 -4.99
N ARG A 74 -18.09 -7.47 -4.68
CA ARG A 74 -17.00 -8.38 -4.28
C ARG A 74 -15.90 -8.53 -5.33
N LYS A 75 -16.22 -8.45 -6.59
CA LYS A 75 -15.25 -8.47 -7.70
C LYS A 75 -14.21 -7.35 -7.65
N ASN A 76 -14.48 -6.30 -6.90
CA ASN A 76 -13.56 -5.18 -6.71
C ASN A 76 -12.68 -5.34 -5.47
N GLN A 77 -12.83 -6.43 -4.71
CA GLN A 77 -12.04 -6.72 -3.52
C GLN A 77 -10.79 -7.53 -3.86
N SER A 78 -9.75 -7.33 -3.10
CA SER A 78 -8.47 -8.05 -3.16
C SER A 78 -7.98 -8.48 -1.77
N ILE A 79 -8.73 -8.08 -0.74
CA ILE A 79 -8.46 -8.42 0.67
C ILE A 79 -9.74 -8.84 1.36
N VAL A 80 -9.60 -9.73 2.34
CA VAL A 80 -10.67 -10.17 3.24
C VAL A 80 -10.19 -10.08 4.68
N MET A 81 -11.11 -9.86 5.62
CA MET A 81 -10.82 -9.95 7.05
C MET A 81 -11.05 -11.38 7.53
N LEU A 82 -10.07 -11.97 8.19
CA LEU A 82 -10.15 -13.31 8.75
C LEU A 82 -10.17 -13.26 10.27
N MET A 83 -11.24 -13.79 10.86
CA MET A 83 -11.47 -13.89 12.30
C MET A 83 -11.30 -15.33 12.77
N TYR A 84 -10.21 -15.61 13.49
CA TYR A 84 -9.94 -16.93 14.07
C TYR A 84 -10.32 -16.95 15.56
N TYR A 85 -11.51 -17.49 15.91
CA TYR A 85 -11.97 -17.58 17.30
C TYR A 85 -11.46 -18.84 17.99
N LEU A 86 -10.45 -18.67 18.86
CA LEU A 86 -9.73 -19.72 19.58
C LEU A 86 -10.40 -20.10 20.92
N LYS A 87 -11.71 -19.95 21.05
CA LYS A 87 -12.49 -20.16 22.27
C LYS A 87 -12.20 -21.51 22.95
N ASN A 88 -12.06 -22.56 22.15
CA ASN A 88 -11.83 -23.93 22.65
C ASN A 88 -10.36 -24.20 23.05
N TYR A 89 -9.47 -23.23 22.85
CA TYR A 89 -8.03 -23.35 23.12
C TYR A 89 -7.54 -22.48 24.27
N ARG A 90 -8.42 -21.79 25.01
CA ARG A 90 -8.04 -20.85 26.07
C ARG A 90 -7.12 -21.44 27.16
N THR A 91 -7.12 -22.75 27.34
CA THR A 91 -6.37 -23.44 28.39
C THR A 91 -5.61 -24.68 27.86
N LYS A 92 -5.34 -24.75 26.58
CA LYS A 92 -4.59 -25.84 25.92
C LYS A 92 -3.91 -25.33 24.66
N ASP A 93 -2.96 -26.09 24.14
CA ASP A 93 -2.29 -25.83 22.88
C ASP A 93 -3.25 -25.77 21.69
N LEU A 94 -2.91 -24.98 20.70
CA LEU A 94 -3.49 -25.09 19.36
C LEU A 94 -3.12 -26.47 18.79
N SER A 95 -4.11 -27.16 18.24
CA SER A 95 -3.88 -28.48 17.66
C SER A 95 -3.21 -28.38 16.30
N ASP A 96 -2.48 -29.44 15.91
CA ASP A 96 -1.89 -29.55 14.58
C ASP A 96 -2.95 -29.44 13.47
N LYS A 97 -4.16 -29.94 13.73
CA LYS A 97 -5.29 -29.84 12.78
C LYS A 97 -5.69 -28.37 12.56
N LEU A 98 -5.80 -27.57 13.62
CA LEU A 98 -6.11 -26.14 13.49
C LEU A 98 -5.01 -25.40 12.73
N LEU A 99 -3.75 -25.67 13.07
CA LEU A 99 -2.59 -25.03 12.43
C LEU A 99 -2.46 -25.42 10.95
N GLN A 100 -2.78 -26.69 10.61
CA GLN A 100 -2.85 -27.12 9.22
C GLN A 100 -4.03 -26.47 8.49
N GLY A 101 -5.21 -26.37 9.13
CA GLY A 101 -6.37 -25.70 8.57
C GLY A 101 -6.08 -24.24 8.24
N PHE A 102 -5.31 -23.55 9.09
CA PHE A 102 -4.81 -22.21 8.80
C PHE A 102 -3.98 -22.16 7.51
N ASN A 103 -3.04 -23.08 7.31
CA ASN A 103 -2.26 -23.15 6.06
C ASN A 103 -3.14 -23.39 4.83
N GLU A 104 -4.15 -24.27 4.94
CA GLU A 104 -5.07 -24.57 3.85
C GLU A 104 -5.91 -23.30 3.51
N ASP A 105 -6.39 -22.58 4.50
CA ASP A 105 -7.07 -21.30 4.32
C ASP A 105 -6.19 -20.27 3.57
N MET A 106 -4.92 -20.15 3.95
CA MET A 106 -3.97 -19.26 3.25
C MET A 106 -3.73 -19.69 1.80
N GLN A 107 -3.73 -21.01 1.53
CA GLN A 107 -3.59 -21.51 0.15
C GLN A 107 -4.82 -21.17 -0.71
N ILE A 108 -6.02 -21.19 -0.12
CA ILE A 108 -7.25 -20.78 -0.82
C ILE A 108 -7.18 -19.29 -1.19
N LEU A 109 -6.69 -18.42 -0.29
CA LEU A 109 -6.48 -17.01 -0.63
C LEU A 109 -5.55 -16.84 -1.83
N ARG A 110 -4.42 -17.58 -1.87
CA ARG A 110 -3.50 -17.57 -3.04
C ARG A 110 -4.22 -17.95 -4.33
N ASN A 111 -5.01 -19.02 -4.29
CA ASN A 111 -5.74 -19.51 -5.46
C ASN A 111 -6.73 -18.48 -6.01
N HIS A 112 -7.31 -17.64 -5.14
CA HIS A 112 -8.29 -16.63 -5.51
C HIS A 112 -7.72 -15.21 -5.72
N GLY A 113 -6.41 -15.00 -5.49
CA GLY A 113 -5.77 -13.68 -5.67
C GLY A 113 -6.02 -12.71 -4.53
N PHE A 114 -6.25 -13.23 -3.31
CA PHE A 114 -6.55 -12.43 -2.13
C PHE A 114 -5.40 -12.39 -1.14
N LYS A 115 -5.34 -11.30 -0.36
CA LYS A 115 -4.61 -11.22 0.91
C LYS A 115 -5.59 -11.00 2.06
N CYS A 116 -5.12 -11.08 3.30
CA CYS A 116 -5.99 -10.92 4.46
C CYS A 116 -5.52 -9.85 5.45
N VAL A 117 -6.51 -9.24 6.09
CA VAL A 117 -6.40 -8.63 7.42
C VAL A 117 -6.66 -9.76 8.41
N LEU A 118 -5.72 -10.08 9.27
CA LEU A 118 -5.76 -11.28 10.11
C LEU A 118 -5.95 -10.92 11.58
N ARG A 119 -6.98 -11.47 12.24
CA ARG A 119 -7.21 -11.30 13.67
C ARG A 119 -7.47 -12.63 14.34
N PHE A 120 -6.79 -12.87 15.47
CA PHE A 120 -7.08 -13.97 16.38
C PHE A 120 -7.82 -13.42 17.62
N ALA A 121 -8.87 -14.09 18.05
CA ALA A 121 -9.61 -13.73 19.26
C ALA A 121 -10.03 -14.99 19.99
N TYR A 122 -10.47 -14.87 21.24
CA TYR A 122 -10.96 -16.05 21.99
C TYR A 122 -12.46 -16.14 22.00
N ASP A 123 -13.16 -15.04 22.12
CA ASP A 123 -14.62 -15.06 22.24
C ASP A 123 -15.26 -13.87 21.51
N TRP A 124 -16.48 -14.05 21.00
CA TRP A 124 -17.23 -13.00 20.29
C TRP A 124 -18.37 -12.40 21.15
N ASN A 125 -18.80 -13.09 22.22
CA ASN A 125 -19.93 -12.68 23.04
C ASN A 125 -19.58 -12.39 24.50
N SER A 126 -18.32 -12.50 24.86
CA SER A 126 -17.83 -12.18 26.19
C SER A 126 -16.35 -11.78 26.18
N GLY A 127 -15.89 -11.09 27.22
CA GLY A 127 -14.48 -10.78 27.41
C GLY A 127 -13.64 -11.93 27.96
N ASN A 128 -14.09 -13.19 27.84
CA ASN A 128 -13.37 -14.37 28.33
C ASN A 128 -12.19 -14.71 27.42
N ASP A 129 -11.12 -13.95 27.51
CA ASP A 129 -9.85 -14.23 26.85
C ASP A 129 -9.01 -15.28 27.61
N ALA A 130 -7.91 -15.73 27.02
CA ALA A 130 -6.98 -16.65 27.66
C ALA A 130 -6.02 -15.90 28.58
N SER A 131 -5.38 -16.61 29.52
CA SER A 131 -4.34 -16.02 30.36
C SER A 131 -3.11 -15.61 29.52
N LEU A 132 -2.29 -14.70 30.04
CA LEU A 132 -1.05 -14.25 29.38
C LEU A 132 -0.18 -15.43 28.92
N THR A 133 -0.05 -16.46 29.76
CA THR A 133 0.77 -17.64 29.44
C THR A 133 0.24 -18.36 28.17
N TRP A 134 -1.07 -18.49 28.04
CA TRP A 134 -1.66 -19.14 26.88
C TRP A 134 -1.59 -18.24 25.64
N VAL A 135 -1.80 -16.94 25.75
CA VAL A 135 -1.63 -16.01 24.62
C VAL A 135 -0.21 -16.09 24.07
N GLN A 136 0.80 -16.01 24.94
CA GLN A 136 2.22 -16.11 24.53
C GLN A 136 2.53 -17.48 23.88
N ARG A 137 1.96 -18.56 24.41
CA ARG A 137 2.14 -19.89 23.85
C ARG A 137 1.49 -20.02 22.48
N HIS A 138 0.27 -19.53 22.29
CA HIS A 138 -0.42 -19.55 20.99
C HIS A 138 0.31 -18.68 19.97
N ALA A 139 0.76 -17.48 20.34
CA ALA A 139 1.58 -16.65 19.47
C ALA A 139 2.85 -17.39 19.00
N THR A 140 3.52 -18.11 19.93
CA THR A 140 4.69 -18.93 19.61
C THR A 140 4.35 -20.08 18.66
N GLN A 141 3.20 -20.76 18.85
CA GLN A 141 2.76 -21.84 17.96
C GLN A 141 2.38 -21.31 16.56
N LEU A 142 1.78 -20.14 16.48
CA LEU A 142 1.39 -19.53 15.21
C LEU A 142 2.57 -18.97 14.42
N LYS A 143 3.66 -18.55 15.08
CA LYS A 143 4.82 -17.90 14.46
C LYS A 143 5.34 -18.58 13.19
N PRO A 144 5.64 -19.88 13.16
CA PRO A 144 6.13 -20.54 11.93
C PRO A 144 5.08 -20.56 10.81
N TYR A 145 3.81 -20.65 11.13
CA TYR A 145 2.71 -20.64 10.17
C TYR A 145 2.47 -19.24 9.58
N LEU A 146 2.57 -18.20 10.41
CA LEU A 146 2.51 -16.82 9.98
C LEU A 146 3.68 -16.48 9.05
N ALA A 147 4.90 -16.93 9.40
CA ALA A 147 6.07 -16.73 8.56
C ALA A 147 5.96 -17.43 7.20
N ALA A 148 5.42 -18.68 7.18
CA ALA A 148 5.23 -19.44 5.95
C ALA A 148 4.16 -18.87 5.01
N ASN A 149 3.26 -18.04 5.54
CA ASN A 149 2.13 -17.44 4.81
C ASN A 149 2.18 -15.89 4.76
N ALA A 150 3.35 -15.32 5.03
CA ALA A 150 3.54 -13.87 5.05
C ALA A 150 3.14 -13.19 3.74
N ASP A 151 3.25 -13.89 2.62
CA ASP A 151 2.90 -13.41 1.29
C ASP A 151 1.43 -13.02 1.13
N VAL A 152 0.50 -13.76 1.76
CA VAL A 152 -0.95 -13.47 1.70
C VAL A 152 -1.48 -12.72 2.94
N ILE A 153 -0.63 -12.42 3.92
CA ILE A 153 -0.99 -11.55 5.04
C ILE A 153 -0.68 -10.11 4.66
N TYR A 154 -1.72 -9.27 4.56
CA TYR A 154 -1.54 -7.83 4.38
C TYR A 154 -1.08 -7.19 5.69
N VAL A 155 -1.88 -7.33 6.73
CA VAL A 155 -1.62 -6.84 8.09
C VAL A 155 -2.20 -7.82 9.10
N MET A 156 -1.67 -7.81 10.32
CA MET A 156 -2.31 -8.45 11.48
C MET A 156 -2.89 -7.38 12.40
N GLU A 157 -4.07 -7.59 12.94
CA GLU A 157 -4.55 -6.84 14.08
C GLU A 157 -4.06 -7.49 15.36
N ALA A 158 -3.76 -6.70 16.38
CA ALA A 158 -3.14 -7.19 17.61
C ALA A 158 -3.89 -8.35 18.26
N GLY A 159 -5.24 -8.32 18.22
CA GLY A 159 -6.10 -9.45 18.59
C GLY A 159 -5.94 -9.91 20.04
N PHE A 160 -6.37 -11.14 20.31
CA PHE A 160 -6.24 -11.94 21.54
C PHE A 160 -6.86 -11.34 22.80
N VAL A 161 -6.85 -10.03 23.00
CA VAL A 161 -7.31 -9.35 24.22
C VAL A 161 -8.76 -8.91 24.09
N GLY A 162 -9.58 -9.34 25.04
CA GLY A 162 -10.96 -8.91 25.15
C GLY A 162 -11.92 -9.53 24.15
N GLN A 163 -13.14 -9.01 24.15
CA GLN A 163 -14.18 -9.41 23.23
C GLN A 163 -13.76 -9.07 21.80
N TRP A 164 -13.98 -9.97 20.86
CA TRP A 164 -13.54 -9.88 19.44
C TRP A 164 -12.03 -9.69 19.21
N GLY A 165 -11.20 -9.65 20.29
CA GLY A 165 -9.80 -9.32 20.18
C GLY A 165 -9.53 -7.82 19.96
N GLU A 166 -10.44 -6.95 20.37
CA GLU A 166 -10.39 -5.50 20.15
C GLU A 166 -9.85 -4.72 21.34
N TRP A 167 -9.25 -5.41 22.29
CA TRP A 167 -8.63 -4.81 23.49
C TRP A 167 -9.66 -4.14 24.43
N TYR A 168 -10.91 -4.55 24.31
CA TYR A 168 -12.06 -4.09 25.08
C TYR A 168 -12.72 -5.26 25.83
N TYR A 169 -13.35 -5.02 26.96
CA TYR A 169 -14.03 -6.04 27.78
C TYR A 169 -13.17 -7.27 28.11
N SER A 170 -11.89 -7.09 28.50
CA SER A 170 -11.00 -8.19 28.81
C SER A 170 -11.20 -8.72 30.25
N SER A 171 -11.27 -10.05 30.41
CA SER A 171 -11.31 -10.71 31.71
C SER A 171 -9.93 -10.87 32.36
N ASN A 172 -8.85 -10.91 31.58
CA ASN A 172 -7.49 -11.18 32.05
C ASN A 172 -6.55 -9.98 31.97
N PHE A 173 -6.85 -8.96 31.15
CA PHE A 173 -5.94 -7.87 30.85
C PHE A 173 -6.46 -6.49 31.27
N GLY A 174 -7.57 -6.47 32.02
CA GLY A 174 -8.23 -5.25 32.54
C GLY A 174 -9.21 -4.64 31.54
N ASN A 175 -10.22 -3.95 32.11
CA ASN A 175 -11.32 -3.33 31.36
C ASN A 175 -11.05 -1.86 31.01
N GLU A 176 -9.91 -1.31 31.44
CA GLU A 176 -9.49 0.03 31.05
C GLU A 176 -9.00 -0.01 29.61
N THR A 177 -9.87 0.33 28.70
CA THR A 177 -9.78 0.04 27.27
C THR A 177 -8.55 0.60 26.59
N GLN A 178 -8.09 1.73 27.03
CA GLN A 178 -7.04 2.48 26.31
C GLN A 178 -5.70 2.45 27.04
N LYS A 179 -5.65 1.95 28.29
CA LYS A 179 -4.43 2.00 29.09
C LYS A 179 -3.55 0.78 28.90
N MET A 180 -2.29 1.01 28.60
CA MET A 180 -1.27 -0.02 28.58
C MET A 180 -0.91 -0.43 30.02
N ASN A 181 -0.87 -1.74 30.28
CA ASN A 181 -0.31 -2.34 31.48
C ASN A 181 0.74 -3.40 31.11
N ASN A 182 1.44 -3.95 32.09
CA ASN A 182 2.53 -4.91 31.84
C ASN A 182 2.05 -6.16 31.09
N ASN A 183 0.85 -6.67 31.38
CA ASN A 183 0.33 -7.85 30.71
C ASN A 183 -0.07 -7.54 29.26
N ARG A 184 -0.72 -6.40 28.99
CA ARG A 184 -1.02 -5.93 27.63
C ARG A 184 0.26 -5.70 26.84
N LYS A 185 1.28 -5.12 27.47
CA LYS A 185 2.61 -4.94 26.84
C LYS A 185 3.23 -6.28 26.45
N ALA A 186 3.15 -7.29 27.33
CA ALA A 186 3.64 -8.62 27.05
C ALA A 186 2.87 -9.33 25.93
N VAL A 187 1.55 -9.13 25.83
CA VAL A 187 0.74 -9.64 24.71
C VAL A 187 1.19 -8.99 23.40
N LEU A 188 1.25 -7.66 23.32
CA LEU A 188 1.63 -6.97 22.10
C LEU A 188 3.06 -7.34 21.66
N THR A 189 3.97 -7.53 22.64
CA THR A 189 5.33 -8.04 22.36
C THR A 189 5.27 -9.43 21.71
N ALA A 190 4.47 -10.35 22.24
CA ALA A 190 4.35 -11.70 21.70
C ALA A 190 3.73 -11.72 20.29
N VAL A 191 2.75 -10.85 20.03
CA VAL A 191 2.13 -10.70 18.71
C VAL A 191 3.12 -10.11 17.70
N LEU A 192 3.88 -9.09 18.08
CA LEU A 192 4.93 -8.47 17.24
C LEU A 192 6.06 -9.46 16.90
N ASP A 193 6.40 -10.34 17.86
CA ASP A 193 7.40 -11.40 17.65
C ASP A 193 6.87 -12.52 16.74
N ALA A 194 5.59 -12.84 16.82
CA ALA A 194 4.96 -13.85 15.96
C ALA A 194 4.69 -13.34 14.55
N CYS A 195 4.34 -12.07 14.40
CA CYS A 195 4.09 -11.42 13.11
C CYS A 195 5.37 -11.37 12.27
N PRO A 196 5.33 -11.73 10.96
CA PRO A 196 6.47 -11.60 10.08
C PRO A 196 7.09 -10.20 10.15
N ALA A 197 8.43 -10.11 10.10
CA ALA A 197 9.16 -8.87 10.36
C ALA A 197 8.85 -7.75 9.35
N ASP A 198 8.41 -8.11 8.16
CA ASP A 198 8.02 -7.21 7.06
C ASP A 198 6.50 -6.97 7.01
N ARG A 199 5.76 -7.32 8.06
CA ARG A 199 4.32 -7.08 8.21
C ARG A 199 4.04 -6.21 9.43
N PHE A 200 2.88 -5.56 9.40
CA PHE A 200 2.44 -4.64 10.44
C PHE A 200 1.48 -5.32 11.41
N VAL A 201 1.49 -4.84 12.66
CA VAL A 201 0.50 -5.16 13.68
C VAL A 201 -0.31 -3.90 13.99
N LEU A 202 -1.64 -3.97 13.82
CA LEU A 202 -2.53 -2.84 14.05
C LEU A 202 -3.10 -2.89 15.47
N THR A 203 -3.07 -1.76 16.17
CA THR A 203 -3.65 -1.62 17.51
C THR A 203 -4.97 -0.85 17.45
N ARG A 204 -5.95 -1.28 18.24
CA ARG A 204 -7.31 -0.69 18.23
C ARG A 204 -7.34 0.78 18.64
N TYR A 205 -6.52 1.17 19.60
CA TYR A 205 -6.45 2.54 20.11
C TYR A 205 -5.05 3.10 19.93
N PRO A 206 -4.88 4.37 19.53
CA PRO A 206 -3.56 4.99 19.46
C PRO A 206 -2.84 4.99 20.82
N LEU A 207 -3.57 5.11 21.92
CA LEU A 207 -3.01 5.04 23.27
C LEU A 207 -2.37 3.68 23.60
N ILE A 208 -2.73 2.60 22.91
CA ILE A 208 -2.05 1.30 23.05
C ILE A 208 -0.62 1.40 22.49
N LYS A 209 -0.44 1.96 21.29
CA LYS A 209 0.88 2.19 20.71
C LYS A 209 1.70 3.17 21.57
N ILE A 210 1.11 4.30 21.93
CA ILE A 210 1.73 5.32 22.79
C ILE A 210 2.19 4.70 24.12
N GLY A 211 1.32 3.97 24.80
CA GLY A 211 1.67 3.30 26.06
C GLY A 211 2.70 2.19 25.91
N TYR A 212 2.72 1.49 24.79
CA TYR A 212 3.74 0.49 24.48
C TYR A 212 5.11 1.13 24.24
N MET A 213 5.17 2.21 23.49
CA MET A 213 6.40 2.96 23.20
C MET A 213 6.88 3.80 24.37
N GLY A 214 5.97 4.23 25.26
CA GLY A 214 6.26 5.08 26.42
C GLY A 214 6.32 6.58 26.11
N ASP A 215 5.98 6.98 24.88
CA ASP A 215 5.97 8.38 24.44
C ASP A 215 4.95 8.60 23.31
N GLU A 216 4.60 9.88 23.04
CA GLU A 216 3.70 10.31 21.96
C GLU A 216 4.46 10.77 20.70
N ASN A 217 5.73 10.38 20.51
CA ASN A 217 6.47 10.75 19.30
C ASN A 217 5.92 10.00 18.09
N THR A 218 5.68 10.73 17.01
CA THR A 218 5.29 10.15 15.73
C THR A 218 6.50 9.70 14.93
N LEU A 219 6.28 8.81 13.96
CA LEU A 219 7.29 8.43 12.98
C LEU A 219 7.74 9.65 12.16
N THR A 220 9.02 9.70 11.89
CA THR A 220 9.62 10.62 10.93
C THR A 220 9.83 9.91 9.59
N PRO A 221 10.01 10.65 8.47
CA PRO A 221 10.36 10.04 7.18
C PRO A 221 11.58 9.12 7.24
N ALA A 222 12.57 9.43 8.09
CA ALA A 222 13.78 8.62 8.26
C ALA A 222 13.54 7.30 9.04
N GLN A 223 12.50 7.26 9.85
CA GLN A 223 12.09 6.06 10.59
C GLN A 223 11.05 5.23 9.83
N ALA A 224 10.43 5.83 8.82
CA ALA A 224 9.48 5.13 7.99
C ALA A 224 10.12 3.88 7.37
N HIS A 225 9.50 2.73 7.59
CA HIS A 225 9.92 1.44 7.01
C HIS A 225 11.33 0.96 7.43
N ASP A 226 11.89 1.45 8.55
CA ASP A 226 13.19 1.04 9.07
C ASP A 226 13.20 -0.34 9.78
N GLY A 227 12.03 -0.97 9.88
CA GLY A 227 11.83 -2.27 10.54
C GLY A 227 11.79 -2.20 12.06
N SER A 228 11.92 -1.02 12.66
CA SER A 228 11.77 -0.84 14.10
C SER A 228 10.37 -1.21 14.57
N VAL A 229 10.23 -1.53 15.85
CA VAL A 229 8.94 -1.83 16.47
C VAL A 229 7.95 -0.66 16.25
N ARG A 230 8.40 0.59 16.40
CA ARG A 230 7.56 1.78 16.16
C ARG A 230 7.05 1.83 14.74
N ALA A 231 7.87 1.51 13.75
CA ALA A 231 7.50 1.52 12.34
C ALA A 231 6.65 0.32 11.91
N ARG A 232 6.48 -0.68 12.79
CA ARG A 232 5.67 -1.89 12.54
C ARG A 232 4.30 -1.88 13.22
N ILE A 233 4.02 -0.92 14.10
CA ILE A 233 2.71 -0.81 14.76
C ILE A 233 1.88 0.23 14.01
N GLY A 234 0.79 -0.22 13.39
CA GLY A 234 -0.23 0.61 12.75
C GLY A 234 -1.48 0.80 13.62
N HIS A 235 -2.56 1.25 13.00
CA HIS A 235 -3.79 1.60 13.67
C HIS A 235 -4.99 0.84 13.09
N HIS A 236 -5.94 0.54 13.95
CA HIS A 236 -7.21 -0.08 13.62
C HIS A 236 -8.33 0.71 14.33
N ASN A 237 -9.39 0.99 13.62
CA ASN A 237 -10.56 1.72 14.13
C ASN A 237 -11.83 0.97 13.76
N ASP A 238 -12.49 0.37 14.72
CA ASP A 238 -13.73 -0.39 14.55
C ASP A 238 -15.01 0.43 14.83
N ALA A 239 -14.85 1.75 14.96
CA ALA A 239 -15.93 2.67 15.30
C ALA A 239 -15.88 3.95 14.47
N PHE A 240 -15.49 3.84 13.20
CA PHE A 240 -15.28 4.99 12.32
C PHE A 240 -16.49 5.91 12.26
N LEU A 241 -16.31 7.15 12.72
CA LEU A 241 -17.31 8.21 12.76
C LEU A 241 -18.63 7.81 13.49
N ALA A 242 -18.56 6.89 14.44
CA ALA A 242 -19.67 6.62 15.35
C ALA A 242 -20.17 7.92 16.03
N GLU A 243 -19.22 8.71 16.48
CA GLU A 243 -19.26 10.15 16.75
C GLU A 243 -17.83 10.69 16.54
N TRP A 244 -17.54 11.94 16.88
CA TRP A 244 -16.21 12.52 16.65
C TRP A 244 -15.07 11.82 17.40
N GLY A 245 -15.33 11.26 18.58
CA GLY A 245 -14.38 10.46 19.36
C GLY A 245 -14.14 9.05 18.82
N ASN A 246 -14.98 8.58 17.89
CA ASN A 246 -14.97 7.23 17.32
C ASN A 246 -15.00 6.16 18.43
N ASP A 247 -16.02 6.21 19.31
CA ASP A 247 -16.20 5.34 20.48
C ASP A 247 -14.89 5.19 21.28
N GLY A 248 -14.34 6.32 21.68
CA GLY A 248 -13.12 6.38 22.48
C GLY A 248 -11.82 6.14 21.73
N THR A 249 -11.83 5.95 20.41
CA THR A 249 -10.58 5.83 19.63
C THR A 249 -9.69 7.05 19.82
N TYR A 250 -10.27 8.25 19.84
CA TYR A 250 -9.58 9.52 20.06
C TYR A 250 -9.78 10.11 21.45
N GLY A 251 -10.32 9.35 22.41
CA GLY A 251 -10.45 9.74 23.80
C GLY A 251 -9.24 9.33 24.65
N ARG A 252 -9.05 9.98 25.81
CA ARG A 252 -7.97 9.62 26.75
C ARG A 252 -8.46 8.87 27.99
N ASP A 253 -9.74 8.99 28.32
CA ASP A 253 -10.28 8.53 29.60
C ASP A 253 -11.42 7.50 29.49
N GLY A 254 -11.44 6.72 28.40
CA GLY A 254 -12.43 5.64 28.21
C GLY A 254 -13.32 5.86 26.98
N ASP A 255 -14.37 5.03 26.87
CA ASP A 255 -15.35 5.15 25.80
C ASP A 255 -16.19 6.40 25.99
N GLY A 256 -16.40 7.11 24.92
CA GLY A 256 -17.20 8.33 24.94
C GLY A 256 -16.91 9.24 23.77
N PRO A 257 -17.62 10.38 23.73
CA PRO A 257 -17.52 11.32 22.63
C PRO A 257 -16.26 12.18 22.70
N ASP A 258 -15.34 11.94 23.62
CA ASP A 258 -14.11 12.72 23.78
C ASP A 258 -13.26 12.61 22.54
N ASP A 259 -13.04 13.73 21.89
CA ASP A 259 -12.27 13.88 20.66
C ASP A 259 -11.00 14.72 20.92
N ASP A 260 -9.90 14.03 21.27
CA ASP A 260 -8.63 14.72 21.53
C ASP A 260 -7.94 15.09 20.20
N PRO A 261 -7.80 16.39 19.89
CA PRO A 261 -7.14 16.83 18.68
C PRO A 261 -5.65 16.46 18.62
N VAL A 262 -5.01 16.17 19.76
CA VAL A 262 -3.62 15.71 19.80
C VAL A 262 -3.54 14.27 19.32
N LEU A 263 -4.41 13.37 19.79
CA LEU A 263 -4.47 12.00 19.31
C LEU A 263 -4.85 11.92 17.83
N ARG A 264 -5.79 12.73 17.38
CA ARG A 264 -6.13 12.81 15.95
C ARG A 264 -4.94 13.24 15.09
N ARG A 265 -4.18 14.23 15.53
CA ARG A 265 -2.95 14.66 14.85
C ARG A 265 -1.89 13.57 14.89
N TYR A 266 -1.71 12.90 16.05
CA TYR A 266 -0.80 11.76 16.18
C TYR A 266 -1.12 10.69 15.13
N VAL A 267 -2.36 10.21 15.05
CA VAL A 267 -2.77 9.17 14.09
C VAL A 267 -2.59 9.66 12.65
N SER A 268 -3.03 10.89 12.31
CA SER A 268 -2.91 11.40 10.94
C SER A 268 -1.44 11.53 10.48
N THR A 269 -0.51 11.80 11.39
CA THR A 269 0.93 11.82 11.08
C THR A 269 1.52 10.43 10.94
N GLU A 270 1.17 9.52 11.86
CA GLU A 270 1.63 8.13 11.86
C GLU A 270 1.21 7.38 10.60
N THR A 271 -0.04 7.57 10.17
CA THR A 271 -0.65 6.83 9.07
C THR A 271 -0.13 7.23 7.68
N LEU A 272 0.74 8.22 7.58
CA LEU A 272 1.61 8.40 6.41
C LEU A 272 2.59 7.24 6.22
N TYR A 273 2.91 6.48 7.28
CA TYR A 273 3.99 5.49 7.29
C TYR A 273 3.56 4.11 7.76
N VAL A 274 2.42 4.00 8.47
CA VAL A 274 1.87 2.74 8.96
C VAL A 274 0.41 2.58 8.56
N PRO A 275 -0.07 1.36 8.29
CA PRO A 275 -1.44 1.12 7.85
C PRO A 275 -2.47 1.58 8.88
N ASN A 276 -3.59 2.06 8.36
CA ASN A 276 -4.82 2.31 9.08
C ASN A 276 -6.02 1.76 8.32
N GLY A 277 -6.98 1.21 9.04
CA GLY A 277 -8.22 0.69 8.50
C GLY A 277 -9.18 0.29 9.60
N GLY A 278 -10.20 -0.47 9.27
CA GLY A 278 -11.18 -0.95 10.26
C GLY A 278 -12.60 -0.96 9.72
N GLU A 279 -13.56 -0.57 10.55
CA GLU A 279 -14.99 -0.64 10.23
C GLU A 279 -15.81 0.43 10.94
N THR A 280 -17.12 0.49 10.65
CA THR A 280 -18.07 1.30 11.41
C THR A 280 -18.78 0.42 12.46
N ASN A 281 -19.34 1.02 13.52
CA ASN A 281 -20.14 0.30 14.50
C ASN A 281 -21.52 0.93 14.74
N VAL A 282 -21.92 1.88 13.92
CA VAL A 282 -23.10 2.70 14.17
C VAL A 282 -24.35 2.09 13.56
N GLU A 283 -25.25 1.62 14.40
CA GLU A 283 -26.61 1.21 14.04
C GLU A 283 -27.66 2.29 14.43
N ASN A 284 -27.30 3.19 15.30
CA ASN A 284 -28.18 4.22 15.85
C ASN A 284 -28.25 5.45 14.94
N SER A 285 -29.45 5.89 14.62
CA SER A 285 -29.71 6.94 13.66
C SER A 285 -29.12 8.31 14.03
N SER A 286 -28.94 8.63 15.31
CA SER A 286 -28.37 9.90 15.76
C SER A 286 -26.86 9.97 15.51
N ARG A 287 -26.13 8.87 15.68
CA ARG A 287 -24.70 8.75 15.39
C ARG A 287 -24.45 8.58 13.88
N ALA A 288 -25.26 7.76 13.23
CA ALA A 288 -25.17 7.51 11.79
C ALA A 288 -25.27 8.79 10.94
N SER A 289 -25.79 9.89 11.48
CA SER A 289 -25.88 11.16 10.75
C SER A 289 -24.52 11.76 10.41
N ILE A 290 -23.47 11.51 11.19
CA ILE A 290 -22.11 12.00 10.93
C ILE A 290 -21.43 11.16 9.86
N VAL A 291 -21.36 9.87 10.08
CA VAL A 291 -20.67 8.93 9.18
C VAL A 291 -21.35 8.80 7.81
N ALA A 292 -22.64 9.10 7.73
CA ALA A 292 -23.39 9.09 6.48
C ALA A 292 -23.19 10.35 5.63
N GLN A 293 -22.54 11.40 6.14
CA GLN A 293 -22.24 12.61 5.37
C GLN A 293 -21.06 12.35 4.43
N HIS A 294 -21.29 12.42 3.12
CA HIS A 294 -20.30 12.12 2.09
C HIS A 294 -18.99 12.87 2.32
N ASP A 295 -19.03 14.20 2.32
CA ASP A 295 -17.81 15.03 2.39
C ASP A 295 -17.04 14.84 3.70
N THR A 296 -17.76 14.69 4.82
CA THR A 296 -17.15 14.39 6.14
C THR A 296 -16.45 13.04 6.12
N THR A 297 -17.12 12.01 5.61
CA THR A 297 -16.55 10.65 5.50
C THR A 297 -15.30 10.64 4.64
N ILE A 298 -15.35 11.24 3.45
CA ILE A 298 -14.21 11.30 2.53
C ILE A 298 -13.06 12.11 3.11
N ALA A 299 -13.33 13.22 3.78
CA ALA A 299 -12.30 14.04 4.42
C ALA A 299 -11.58 13.28 5.55
N GLU A 300 -12.32 12.55 6.39
CA GLU A 300 -11.75 11.77 7.51
C GLU A 300 -10.97 10.55 7.01
N LEU A 301 -11.48 9.83 6.00
CA LEU A 301 -10.73 8.73 5.37
C LEU A 301 -9.42 9.22 4.75
N SER A 302 -9.45 10.38 4.10
CA SER A 302 -8.27 11.00 3.52
C SER A 302 -7.28 11.45 4.60
N ARG A 303 -7.77 12.13 5.66
CA ARG A 303 -6.97 12.64 6.78
C ARG A 303 -6.20 11.54 7.51
N PHE A 304 -6.81 10.36 7.66
CA PHE A 304 -6.24 9.24 8.41
C PHE A 304 -5.72 8.11 7.50
N HIS A 305 -5.55 8.36 6.22
CA HIS A 305 -4.93 7.46 5.25
C HIS A 305 -5.49 6.03 5.30
N TRP A 306 -6.82 5.90 5.20
CA TRP A 306 -7.47 4.60 5.29
C TRP A 306 -7.10 3.71 4.10
N SER A 307 -6.57 2.53 4.39
CA SER A 307 -6.19 1.55 3.37
C SER A 307 -7.27 0.49 3.14
N PHE A 308 -8.06 0.15 4.17
CA PHE A 308 -9.17 -0.79 4.05
C PHE A 308 -10.32 -0.41 4.98
N CYS A 309 -11.52 -0.93 4.68
CA CYS A 309 -12.71 -0.73 5.50
C CYS A 309 -13.65 -1.94 5.37
N GLY A 310 -14.32 -2.34 6.45
CA GLY A 310 -15.38 -3.33 6.41
C GLY A 310 -16.54 -2.90 5.50
N SER A 311 -16.99 -3.78 4.60
CA SER A 311 -18.06 -3.50 3.63
C SER A 311 -19.45 -3.76 4.17
N GLU A 312 -19.57 -4.59 5.20
CA GLU A 312 -20.85 -5.12 5.67
C GLU A 312 -21.28 -4.57 7.03
N TYR A 313 -20.37 -4.23 7.89
CA TYR A 313 -20.64 -3.72 9.23
C TYR A 313 -20.28 -2.23 9.35
N ALA A 314 -21.13 -1.39 9.88
CA ALA A 314 -22.57 -1.64 10.18
C ALA A 314 -23.42 -1.38 8.94
N GLN A 315 -24.30 -2.31 8.57
CA GLN A 315 -25.13 -2.21 7.35
C GLN A 315 -25.96 -0.93 7.27
N ALA A 316 -26.45 -0.41 8.39
CA ALA A 316 -27.19 0.86 8.43
C ALA A 316 -26.37 2.03 7.87
N VAL A 317 -25.05 2.01 8.06
CA VAL A 317 -24.11 3.01 7.55
C VAL A 317 -23.72 2.70 6.12
N THR A 318 -23.27 1.48 5.84
CA THR A 318 -22.79 1.11 4.50
C THR A 318 -23.88 1.22 3.43
N ASN A 319 -25.15 0.95 3.79
CA ASN A 319 -26.28 1.20 2.89
C ASN A 319 -26.49 2.70 2.60
N LYS A 320 -26.27 3.57 3.58
CA LYS A 320 -26.32 5.03 3.32
C LYS A 320 -25.19 5.48 2.41
N TRP A 321 -23.98 4.94 2.58
CA TRP A 321 -22.86 5.19 1.68
C TRP A 321 -23.13 4.74 0.25
N ARG A 322 -23.77 3.58 0.07
CA ARG A 322 -24.20 3.11 -1.27
C ARG A 322 -25.20 4.06 -1.91
N ASN A 323 -26.16 4.53 -1.13
CA ASN A 323 -27.24 5.39 -1.63
C ASN A 323 -26.78 6.81 -1.99
N ASN A 324 -25.72 7.34 -1.37
CA ASN A 324 -25.24 8.70 -1.59
C ASN A 324 -23.92 8.80 -2.37
N GLY A 325 -23.42 7.67 -2.89
CA GLY A 325 -22.20 7.61 -3.70
C GLY A 325 -20.89 7.54 -2.91
N THR A 326 -20.92 7.63 -1.58
CA THR A 326 -19.72 7.51 -0.73
C THR A 326 -19.04 6.17 -0.91
N PHE A 327 -19.81 5.07 -0.96
CA PHE A 327 -19.28 3.72 -1.11
C PHE A 327 -18.45 3.58 -2.40
N ALA A 328 -18.98 4.04 -3.53
CA ALA A 328 -18.29 3.98 -4.82
C ALA A 328 -17.00 4.83 -4.84
N GLU A 329 -16.98 5.98 -4.14
CA GLU A 329 -15.76 6.76 -3.98
C GLU A 329 -14.75 6.07 -3.07
N MET A 330 -15.19 5.46 -1.97
CA MET A 330 -14.36 4.64 -1.10
C MET A 330 -13.73 3.45 -1.85
N GLU A 331 -14.47 2.71 -2.65
CA GLU A 331 -13.94 1.61 -3.48
C GLU A 331 -12.78 2.07 -4.37
N LYS A 332 -12.90 3.26 -4.95
CA LYS A 332 -11.84 3.83 -5.78
C LYS A 332 -10.62 4.24 -4.95
N ARG A 333 -10.81 4.80 -3.75
CA ARG A 333 -9.79 5.58 -3.06
C ARG A 333 -9.24 4.95 -1.78
N LEU A 334 -9.89 3.96 -1.16
CA LEU A 334 -9.30 3.21 -0.04
C LEU A 334 -7.93 2.68 -0.46
N GLY A 335 -6.92 2.93 0.38
CA GLY A 335 -5.53 2.66 0.04
C GLY A 335 -4.98 3.57 -1.05
N TYR A 336 -4.06 3.05 -1.84
CA TYR A 336 -3.43 3.77 -2.94
C TYR A 336 -4.24 3.66 -4.25
N ARG A 337 -4.12 4.69 -5.11
CA ARG A 337 -4.61 4.70 -6.49
C ARG A 337 -3.65 5.50 -7.35
N PHE A 338 -2.62 4.86 -7.86
CA PHE A 338 -1.61 5.50 -8.68
C PHE A 338 -2.11 5.83 -10.09
N GLN A 339 -1.72 6.98 -10.59
CA GLN A 339 -2.10 7.47 -11.91
C GLN A 339 -0.90 8.12 -12.58
N LEU A 340 -0.45 7.56 -13.69
CA LEU A 340 0.59 8.15 -14.52
C LEU A 340 0.11 9.49 -15.11
N LYS A 341 1.00 10.45 -15.17
CA LYS A 341 0.75 11.77 -15.79
C LYS A 341 1.54 11.94 -17.05
N GLN A 342 2.85 11.75 -16.99
CA GLN A 342 3.73 11.92 -18.13
C GLN A 342 4.95 10.99 -18.01
N GLY A 343 5.45 10.53 -19.14
CA GLY A 343 6.72 9.80 -19.23
C GLY A 343 7.61 10.37 -20.32
N THR A 344 8.92 10.40 -20.08
CA THR A 344 9.94 10.76 -21.07
C THR A 344 10.92 9.60 -21.21
N TYR A 345 11.07 9.10 -22.42
CA TYR A 345 11.84 7.91 -22.72
C TYR A 345 12.74 8.14 -23.94
N PRO A 346 13.99 7.65 -23.96
CA PRO A 346 14.83 7.76 -25.15
C PRO A 346 14.29 6.89 -26.28
N ALA A 347 14.42 7.33 -27.51
CA ALA A 347 14.06 6.52 -28.67
C ALA A 347 15.04 5.35 -28.88
N GLN A 348 16.29 5.48 -28.38
CA GLN A 348 17.34 4.49 -28.51
C GLN A 348 18.16 4.37 -27.22
N ALA A 349 18.63 3.16 -26.90
CA ALA A 349 19.52 2.87 -25.79
C ALA A 349 20.58 1.83 -26.18
N SER A 350 21.74 1.84 -25.53
CA SER A 350 22.80 0.86 -25.78
C SER A 350 22.70 -0.30 -24.78
N LYS A 351 22.82 -1.54 -25.26
CA LYS A 351 23.00 -2.69 -24.36
C LYS A 351 24.25 -2.51 -23.51
N GLY A 352 24.19 -2.81 -22.22
CA GLY A 352 25.26 -2.57 -21.26
C GLY A 352 25.45 -1.10 -20.88
N GLY A 353 24.72 -0.17 -21.48
CA GLY A 353 24.65 1.25 -21.10
C GLY A 353 23.54 1.57 -20.11
N THR A 354 23.29 2.85 -19.89
CA THR A 354 22.17 3.34 -19.09
C THR A 354 21.05 3.90 -19.97
N MET A 355 19.82 3.80 -19.48
CA MET A 355 18.63 4.30 -20.17
C MET A 355 17.95 5.36 -19.30
N PRO A 356 18.19 6.67 -19.54
CA PRO A 356 17.55 7.72 -18.73
C PRO A 356 16.04 7.76 -18.97
N ILE A 357 15.27 7.71 -17.91
CA ILE A 357 13.82 7.83 -17.93
C ILE A 357 13.34 8.86 -16.93
N GLN A 358 12.24 9.52 -17.25
CA GLN A 358 11.51 10.35 -16.30
C GLN A 358 10.02 9.99 -16.38
N ILE A 359 9.43 9.62 -15.24
CA ILE A 359 8.01 9.31 -15.13
C ILE A 359 7.43 10.17 -14.01
N THR A 360 6.34 10.89 -14.30
CA THR A 360 5.56 11.59 -13.28
C THR A 360 4.24 10.89 -13.05
N LEU A 361 3.85 10.78 -11.80
CA LEU A 361 2.60 10.17 -11.37
C LEU A 361 2.01 10.90 -10.15
N VAL A 362 0.78 10.57 -9.80
CA VAL A 362 0.11 11.03 -8.57
C VAL A 362 -0.54 9.83 -7.88
N ASN A 363 -0.73 9.94 -6.57
CA ASN A 363 -1.58 9.02 -5.82
C ASN A 363 -2.95 9.68 -5.57
N LYS A 364 -4.02 9.10 -6.10
CA LYS A 364 -5.42 9.56 -5.94
C LYS A 364 -6.16 8.80 -4.84
N GLY A 365 -5.51 7.83 -4.20
CA GLY A 365 -6.04 7.11 -3.05
C GLY A 365 -6.01 7.92 -1.76
N PHE A 366 -6.54 7.34 -0.69
CA PHE A 366 -6.47 7.94 0.64
C PHE A 366 -5.13 7.67 1.34
N ALA A 367 -4.43 6.59 0.98
CA ALA A 367 -3.23 6.12 1.66
C ALA A 367 -2.07 5.86 0.68
N PRO A 368 -0.82 5.83 1.16
CA PRO A 368 0.28 5.25 0.41
C PRO A 368 0.17 3.72 0.37
N MET A 369 1.09 3.06 -0.33
CA MET A 369 1.37 1.65 -0.15
C MET A 369 2.20 1.45 1.12
N TYR A 370 1.96 0.38 1.88
CA TYR A 370 2.70 0.17 3.14
C TYR A 370 3.69 -1.00 3.07
N ASN A 371 3.32 -2.13 2.47
CA ASN A 371 4.24 -3.23 2.26
C ASN A 371 5.14 -2.95 1.06
N TYR A 372 6.40 -3.34 1.16
CA TYR A 372 7.37 -3.16 0.07
C TYR A 372 6.93 -3.88 -1.21
N ARG A 373 7.15 -3.23 -2.35
CA ARG A 373 7.05 -3.82 -3.69
C ARG A 373 8.18 -3.32 -4.56
N PRO A 374 8.83 -4.20 -5.33
CA PRO A 374 9.80 -3.76 -6.33
C PRO A 374 9.09 -3.04 -7.48
N VAL A 375 9.78 -2.09 -8.08
CA VAL A 375 9.34 -1.40 -9.29
C VAL A 375 10.29 -1.76 -10.42
N TYR A 376 9.77 -2.32 -11.50
CA TYR A 376 10.57 -2.69 -12.67
C TYR A 376 10.19 -1.87 -13.89
N LEU A 377 11.20 -1.39 -14.59
CA LEU A 377 11.11 -1.05 -16.00
C LEU A 377 11.27 -2.35 -16.80
N VAL A 378 10.25 -2.73 -17.57
CA VAL A 378 10.29 -3.95 -18.38
C VAL A 378 10.38 -3.57 -19.84
N LEU A 379 11.38 -4.16 -20.53
CA LEU A 379 11.58 -4.06 -21.98
C LEU A 379 11.18 -5.40 -22.60
N LYS A 380 10.14 -5.41 -23.43
CA LYS A 380 9.56 -6.65 -23.96
C LYS A 380 9.32 -6.57 -25.47
N ASN A 381 9.68 -7.63 -26.16
CA ASN A 381 9.29 -7.87 -27.55
C ASN A 381 8.78 -9.31 -27.73
N ALA A 382 8.60 -9.76 -28.96
CA ALA A 382 8.06 -11.10 -29.21
C ALA A 382 8.98 -12.26 -28.75
N GLN A 383 10.27 -12.02 -28.64
CA GLN A 383 11.29 -13.05 -28.33
C GLN A 383 11.89 -12.92 -26.93
N HIS A 384 11.94 -11.69 -26.39
CA HIS A 384 12.70 -11.40 -25.17
C HIS A 384 11.93 -10.50 -24.22
N THR A 385 12.15 -10.72 -22.92
CA THR A 385 11.69 -9.86 -21.83
C THR A 385 12.85 -9.61 -20.88
N TYR A 386 13.13 -8.34 -20.60
CA TYR A 386 14.16 -7.91 -19.65
C TYR A 386 13.52 -6.99 -18.61
N SER A 387 13.68 -7.32 -17.34
CA SER A 387 13.19 -6.52 -16.21
C SER A 387 14.38 -5.86 -15.51
N VAL A 388 14.35 -4.55 -15.39
CA VAL A 388 15.40 -3.77 -14.72
C VAL A 388 14.74 -3.07 -13.52
N GLN A 389 15.21 -3.40 -12.31
CA GLN A 389 14.65 -2.81 -11.09
C GLN A 389 15.05 -1.34 -10.98
N LEU A 390 14.05 -0.49 -10.71
CA LEU A 390 14.22 0.91 -10.36
C LEU A 390 14.47 1.05 -8.85
N GLN A 391 15.11 2.16 -8.46
CA GLN A 391 15.42 2.44 -7.05
C GLN A 391 14.28 3.12 -6.29
N THR A 392 13.28 3.60 -7.02
CA THR A 392 12.10 4.24 -6.41
C THR A 392 11.34 3.29 -5.51
N ASP A 393 10.82 3.81 -4.41
CA ASP A 393 10.03 3.06 -3.42
C ASP A 393 8.57 3.53 -3.45
N PRO A 394 7.60 2.68 -3.86
CA PRO A 394 6.20 3.07 -3.96
C PRO A 394 5.56 3.37 -2.59
N ARG A 395 6.18 2.99 -1.47
CA ARG A 395 5.73 3.37 -0.14
C ARG A 395 5.88 4.88 0.14
N GLN A 396 6.72 5.56 -0.64
CA GLN A 396 6.90 7.01 -0.59
C GLN A 396 5.95 7.77 -1.54
N TRP A 397 5.12 7.07 -2.31
CA TRP A 397 4.19 7.70 -3.25
C TRP A 397 2.90 8.08 -2.55
N THR A 398 2.97 9.08 -1.66
CA THR A 398 1.82 9.54 -0.88
C THR A 398 0.93 10.50 -1.67
N ALA A 399 -0.31 10.68 -1.25
CA ALA A 399 -1.23 11.66 -1.86
C ALA A 399 -0.75 13.10 -1.60
N GLU A 400 -0.14 13.33 -0.44
CA GLU A 400 0.37 14.65 0.01
C GLU A 400 1.59 15.10 -0.80
N ALA A 401 2.34 14.17 -1.38
CA ALA A 401 3.46 14.48 -2.26
C ALA A 401 3.05 15.25 -3.53
N GLY A 402 1.74 15.24 -3.87
CA GLY A 402 1.24 15.81 -5.10
C GLY A 402 1.81 15.09 -6.31
N THR A 403 2.67 15.74 -7.09
CA THR A 403 3.37 15.08 -8.22
C THR A 403 4.62 14.36 -7.74
N ILE A 404 4.64 13.07 -7.96
CA ILE A 404 5.77 12.17 -7.70
C ILE A 404 6.56 12.04 -8.99
N THR A 405 7.89 12.13 -8.91
CA THR A 405 8.78 12.03 -10.08
C THR A 405 9.77 10.88 -9.88
N ILE A 406 9.73 9.90 -10.77
CA ILE A 406 10.77 8.89 -10.94
C ILE A 406 11.72 9.44 -12.00
N ASN A 407 12.97 9.72 -11.63
CA ASN A 407 14.00 10.24 -12.53
C ASN A 407 15.24 9.36 -12.34
N GLU A 408 15.39 8.37 -13.19
CA GLU A 408 16.41 7.33 -13.05
C GLU A 408 17.07 7.00 -14.40
N SER A 409 18.23 6.38 -14.31
CA SER A 409 18.99 5.92 -15.47
C SER A 409 19.41 4.46 -15.25
N PRO A 410 18.45 3.50 -15.27
CA PRO A 410 18.76 2.11 -15.04
C PRO A 410 19.74 1.56 -16.05
N ALA A 411 20.65 0.66 -15.60
CA ALA A 411 21.61 -0.02 -16.45
C ALA A 411 20.92 -1.16 -17.20
N LEU A 412 21.04 -1.17 -18.52
CA LEU A 412 20.56 -2.28 -19.35
C LEU A 412 21.55 -3.45 -19.33
N PRO A 413 21.09 -4.72 -19.32
CA PRO A 413 21.97 -5.87 -19.36
C PRO A 413 22.88 -5.86 -20.61
N ALA A 414 24.18 -6.12 -20.43
CA ALA A 414 25.12 -6.22 -21.54
C ALA A 414 24.82 -7.40 -22.49
N THR A 415 24.13 -8.43 -21.96
CA THR A 415 23.68 -9.61 -22.71
C THR A 415 22.36 -9.40 -23.45
N MET A 416 21.76 -8.21 -23.33
CA MET A 416 20.49 -7.90 -23.96
C MET A 416 20.60 -8.01 -25.49
N ALA A 417 19.61 -8.62 -26.13
CA ALA A 417 19.54 -8.68 -27.58
C ALA A 417 19.20 -7.30 -28.16
N GLU A 418 19.79 -6.98 -29.32
CA GLU A 418 19.46 -5.76 -30.06
C GLU A 418 18.06 -5.88 -30.67
N GLY A 419 17.37 -4.75 -30.83
CA GLY A 419 16.04 -4.70 -31.42
C GLY A 419 15.11 -3.70 -30.74
N THR A 420 13.89 -3.64 -31.23
CA THR A 420 12.84 -2.75 -30.71
C THR A 420 12.08 -3.45 -29.58
N TYR A 421 11.89 -2.75 -28.46
CA TYR A 421 11.21 -3.23 -27.26
C TYR A 421 10.10 -2.27 -26.85
N HIS A 422 8.93 -2.79 -26.52
CA HIS A 422 7.89 -2.05 -25.79
C HIS A 422 8.29 -1.88 -24.34
N LEU A 423 7.96 -0.73 -23.77
CA LEU A 423 8.25 -0.39 -22.38
C LEU A 423 7.03 -0.57 -21.49
N TYR A 424 7.24 -1.18 -20.32
CA TYR A 424 6.22 -1.36 -19.29
C TYR A 424 6.76 -0.95 -17.93
N LEU A 425 5.87 -0.49 -17.06
CA LEU A 425 6.12 -0.35 -15.62
C LEU A 425 5.44 -1.51 -14.90
N HIS A 426 6.18 -2.28 -14.12
CA HIS A 426 5.67 -3.46 -13.42
C HIS A 426 5.98 -3.39 -11.92
N LEU A 427 4.94 -3.51 -11.10
CA LEU A 427 5.01 -3.55 -9.66
C LEU A 427 4.39 -4.89 -9.18
N PRO A 428 5.12 -6.02 -9.29
CA PRO A 428 4.65 -7.31 -8.82
C PRO A 428 4.64 -7.39 -7.31
N ASP A 429 4.14 -8.48 -6.75
CA ASP A 429 4.35 -8.76 -5.33
C ASP A 429 5.84 -8.95 -5.03
N ALA A 430 6.25 -8.61 -3.79
CA ALA A 430 7.63 -8.81 -3.35
C ALA A 430 7.96 -10.28 -3.09
N TYR A 431 6.95 -11.10 -2.83
CA TYR A 431 7.13 -12.54 -2.62
C TYR A 431 7.13 -13.29 -3.95
N GLU A 432 8.14 -14.10 -4.17
CA GLU A 432 8.32 -14.89 -5.38
C GLU A 432 7.11 -15.82 -5.66
N SER A 433 6.47 -16.33 -4.59
CA SER A 433 5.27 -17.16 -4.67
C SER A 433 4.09 -16.48 -5.38
N LEU A 434 4.03 -15.15 -5.37
CA LEU A 434 2.95 -14.35 -5.93
C LEU A 434 3.39 -13.44 -7.09
N ALA A 435 4.69 -13.24 -7.26
CA ALA A 435 5.25 -12.24 -8.19
C ALA A 435 4.86 -12.46 -9.67
N SER A 436 4.59 -13.71 -10.06
CA SER A 436 4.18 -14.05 -11.43
C SER A 436 2.66 -14.01 -11.67
N ASP A 437 1.85 -13.87 -10.63
CA ASP A 437 0.40 -13.78 -10.75
C ASP A 437 -0.02 -12.31 -10.93
N PRO A 438 -0.61 -11.95 -12.10
CA PRO A 438 -1.01 -10.58 -12.39
C PRO A 438 -2.03 -9.99 -11.41
N ARG A 439 -2.80 -10.82 -10.69
CA ARG A 439 -3.77 -10.37 -9.67
C ARG A 439 -3.09 -9.71 -8.47
N TYR A 440 -1.81 -10.02 -8.23
CA TYR A 440 -0.99 -9.41 -7.17
C TYR A 440 -0.11 -8.27 -7.67
N SER A 441 -0.21 -7.89 -8.95
CA SER A 441 0.48 -6.73 -9.51
C SER A 441 -0.34 -5.46 -9.39
N VAL A 442 0.32 -4.31 -9.32
CA VAL A 442 -0.33 -3.01 -9.17
C VAL A 442 -0.77 -2.47 -10.54
N ARG A 443 -2.08 -2.26 -10.69
CA ARG A 443 -2.69 -1.57 -11.82
C ARG A 443 -2.71 -0.06 -11.58
N PHE A 444 -2.28 0.73 -12.57
CA PHE A 444 -2.44 2.17 -12.57
C PHE A 444 -3.81 2.59 -13.12
N ALA A 445 -4.35 3.68 -12.59
CA ALA A 445 -5.66 4.22 -12.96
C ALA A 445 -5.57 5.10 -14.22
N ASN A 446 -5.16 4.47 -15.33
CA ASN A 446 -5.04 5.13 -16.63
C ASN A 446 -5.74 4.31 -17.71
N GLN A 447 -6.25 5.00 -18.74
CA GLN A 447 -6.85 4.36 -19.89
C GLN A 447 -5.79 3.66 -20.74
N ASN A 448 -6.07 2.43 -21.20
CA ASN A 448 -5.22 1.67 -22.12
C ASN A 448 -3.77 1.41 -21.63
N VAL A 449 -3.56 1.39 -20.32
CA VAL A 449 -2.24 1.15 -19.71
C VAL A 449 -2.13 -0.28 -19.15
N TRP A 450 -3.19 -0.78 -18.53
CA TRP A 450 -3.16 -2.08 -17.84
C TRP A 450 -3.27 -3.27 -18.79
N ASP A 451 -2.32 -4.20 -18.70
CA ASP A 451 -2.40 -5.53 -19.31
C ASP A 451 -2.72 -6.58 -18.24
N GLN A 452 -3.95 -7.06 -18.23
CA GLN A 452 -4.44 -8.05 -17.25
C GLN A 452 -3.78 -9.43 -17.35
N ASN A 453 -3.16 -9.76 -18.48
CA ASN A 453 -2.54 -11.07 -18.69
C ASN A 453 -1.13 -11.13 -18.08
N THR A 454 -0.46 -9.99 -18.00
CA THR A 454 0.92 -9.90 -17.51
C THR A 454 1.05 -9.15 -16.18
N GLY A 455 0.03 -8.41 -15.77
CA GLY A 455 0.11 -7.54 -14.59
C GLY A 455 1.00 -6.31 -14.80
N MET A 456 1.31 -5.97 -16.04
CA MET A 456 2.18 -4.84 -16.39
C MET A 456 1.37 -3.63 -16.83
N ASN A 457 1.95 -2.45 -16.68
CA ASN A 457 1.39 -1.19 -17.13
C ASN A 457 2.16 -0.72 -18.36
N ASP A 458 1.51 -0.73 -19.54
CA ASP A 458 2.10 -0.30 -20.81
C ASP A 458 2.37 1.20 -20.81
N LEU A 459 3.62 1.57 -21.06
CA LEU A 459 4.04 2.97 -21.11
C LEU A 459 3.78 3.62 -22.50
N GLY A 460 3.17 2.89 -23.42
CA GLY A 460 2.71 3.41 -24.72
C GLY A 460 3.84 3.81 -25.66
N THR A 461 5.03 3.27 -25.48
CA THR A 461 6.22 3.63 -26.28
C THR A 461 7.17 2.46 -26.47
N THR A 462 8.09 2.62 -27.41
CA THR A 462 9.16 1.66 -27.67
C THR A 462 10.53 2.32 -27.57
N VAL A 463 11.54 1.50 -27.32
CA VAL A 463 12.95 1.88 -27.39
C VAL A 463 13.69 0.92 -28.34
N GLU A 464 14.59 1.44 -29.17
CA GLU A 464 15.51 0.63 -29.97
C GLU A 464 16.78 0.36 -29.16
N VAL A 465 17.06 -0.91 -28.86
CA VAL A 465 18.30 -1.32 -28.21
C VAL A 465 19.33 -1.65 -29.27
N VAL A 466 20.49 -0.98 -29.20
CA VAL A 466 21.59 -1.10 -30.15
C VAL A 466 22.86 -1.65 -29.50
N ALA A 467 23.86 -2.00 -30.31
CA ALA A 467 25.15 -2.47 -29.84
C ALA A 467 25.80 -1.48 -28.87
N GLY A 468 26.45 -2.00 -27.82
CA GLY A 468 27.21 -1.18 -26.88
C GLY A 468 28.44 -0.51 -27.54
N GLY A 469 28.67 0.77 -27.28
CA GLY A 469 29.81 1.50 -27.82
C GLY A 469 29.65 3.02 -27.92
N GLN A 470 28.43 3.54 -27.81
CA GLN A 470 28.21 4.99 -27.72
C GLN A 470 27.27 5.30 -26.54
N THR A 471 27.83 5.95 -25.54
CA THR A 471 27.02 6.63 -24.54
C THR A 471 26.31 7.79 -25.27
N ILE A 472 25.00 7.62 -25.57
CA ILE A 472 24.18 8.75 -26.01
C ILE A 472 23.98 9.63 -24.78
N VAL A 473 24.89 10.58 -24.60
CA VAL A 473 24.70 11.64 -23.60
C VAL A 473 23.56 12.51 -24.13
N ASN A 474 22.38 12.31 -23.61
CA ASN A 474 21.26 13.20 -23.89
C ASN A 474 21.47 14.49 -23.08
N THR A 475 22.41 15.32 -23.56
CA THR A 475 22.54 16.70 -23.08
C THR A 475 21.35 17.48 -23.65
N GLN A 476 20.18 17.40 -23.00
CA GLN A 476 19.33 18.56 -22.95
C GLN A 476 20.07 19.63 -22.09
N GLN A 477 21.04 20.26 -22.68
CA GLN A 477 21.33 21.62 -22.31
C GLN A 477 20.04 22.40 -22.64
N THR A 478 19.21 22.61 -21.64
CA THR A 478 18.35 23.79 -21.64
C THR A 478 19.31 24.93 -21.97
N GLU A 479 19.23 25.46 -23.20
CA GLU A 479 19.90 26.73 -23.49
C GLU A 479 19.31 27.73 -22.53
N LEU A 480 20.00 27.96 -21.42
CA LEU A 480 19.68 29.05 -20.52
C LEU A 480 19.84 30.30 -21.38
N LYS A 481 18.70 30.83 -21.84
CA LYS A 481 18.70 32.07 -22.61
C LYS A 481 19.44 33.11 -21.78
N PRO A 482 20.44 33.78 -22.35
CA PRO A 482 21.21 34.76 -21.62
C PRO A 482 20.26 35.84 -21.08
N GLN A 483 20.29 36.06 -19.77
CA GLN A 483 19.51 37.11 -19.11
C GLN A 483 20.38 38.36 -19.00
N LYS A 484 19.83 39.50 -19.39
CA LYS A 484 20.45 40.81 -19.15
C LYS A 484 20.04 41.29 -17.76
N GLN A 485 21.02 41.62 -16.94
CA GLN A 485 20.82 42.20 -15.62
C GLN A 485 21.59 43.50 -15.50
N PHE A 486 20.98 44.53 -14.94
CA PHE A 486 21.65 45.81 -14.67
C PHE A 486 22.15 45.79 -13.23
N ARG A 487 23.47 45.84 -13.05
CA ARG A 487 24.12 45.81 -11.73
C ARG A 487 25.29 46.79 -11.73
N ASP A 488 25.37 47.58 -10.66
CA ASP A 488 26.45 48.58 -10.45
C ASP A 488 26.67 49.54 -11.65
N GLY A 489 25.57 50.02 -12.28
CA GLY A 489 25.62 50.92 -13.40
C GLY A 489 26.04 50.30 -14.75
N ARG A 490 26.13 48.97 -14.83
CA ARG A 490 26.55 48.21 -16.04
C ARG A 490 25.53 47.15 -16.41
N VAL A 491 25.42 46.86 -17.72
CA VAL A 491 24.62 45.76 -18.23
C VAL A 491 25.53 44.50 -18.22
N MET A 492 25.10 43.50 -17.52
CA MET A 492 25.73 42.20 -17.45
C MET A 492 24.86 41.16 -18.16
N ILE A 493 25.50 40.20 -18.83
CA ILE A 493 24.85 39.02 -19.46
C ILE A 493 25.17 37.81 -18.61
N ILE A 494 24.15 37.20 -18.01
CA ILE A 494 24.27 36.00 -17.21
C ILE A 494 23.93 34.79 -18.09
N ARG A 495 24.81 33.79 -18.14
CA ARG A 495 24.59 32.53 -18.83
C ARG A 495 25.04 31.37 -17.93
N GLY A 496 24.09 30.74 -17.29
CA GLY A 496 24.35 29.73 -16.24
C GLY A 496 24.96 30.41 -14.99
N ASP A 497 26.04 29.89 -14.51
CA ASP A 497 26.86 30.40 -13.39
C ASP A 497 27.89 31.49 -13.79
N LYS A 498 27.99 31.81 -15.09
CA LYS A 498 28.92 32.77 -15.62
C LYS A 498 28.26 34.12 -15.93
N THR A 499 28.97 35.19 -15.62
CA THR A 499 28.58 36.59 -15.87
C THR A 499 29.55 37.26 -16.80
N TYR A 500 29.07 37.85 -17.90
CA TYR A 500 29.88 38.50 -18.91
C TYR A 500 29.56 40.01 -18.96
N SER A 501 30.54 40.81 -19.22
CA SER A 501 30.33 42.22 -19.58
C SER A 501 29.72 42.32 -20.99
N VAL A 502 29.21 43.53 -21.36
CA VAL A 502 28.66 43.75 -22.70
C VAL A 502 29.71 43.54 -23.80
N LEU A 503 31.00 43.54 -23.45
CA LEU A 503 32.12 43.33 -24.37
C LEU A 503 32.51 41.83 -24.45
N GLY A 504 31.78 40.91 -23.79
CA GLY A 504 32.05 39.48 -23.85
C GLY A 504 33.23 39.00 -22.99
N VAL A 505 33.73 39.79 -22.09
CA VAL A 505 34.82 39.43 -21.16
C VAL A 505 34.19 38.92 -19.85
N GLU A 506 34.67 37.74 -19.42
CA GLU A 506 34.24 37.04 -18.18
C GLU A 506 34.68 37.78 -16.92
#